data_3f1c963c061de00a2834f4cae7524756
#
_entry.id   3f1c963c061de00a2834f4cae7524756
#
_cell.length_a   1.000
_cell.length_b   1.000
_cell.length_c   1.000
_cell.angle_alpha   90.00
_cell.angle_beta   90.00
_cell.angle_gamma   90.00
#
_symmetry.space_group_name_H-M   'P 1'
#
loop_
_entity.id
_entity.type
_entity.pdbx_description
1 polymer ?
#
loop_
_entity_poly.entity_id
_entity_poly.type
_entity_poly.pdbx_seq_one_letter_code
_entity_poly.pdbx_strand_id
1 'polypeptide(L)'
;ELGRPRYTVEECRKLRLTYGYPFKIRVRLVKRETVEEEIYLGEIPIMIGGGEFIINGSERVTVSQLHRSPGVDFSVGSSFGDRPLHTARVIPERGSWIELEVTKKDVLAMRIDQSTKLAATTFLRALDEQYSSTDKLLELFYEVEEIKVAKLKPEHFAAELVIDSDTGEELCRVGAPIGDMVATIQ
;
A
#
# COMPACT_ATOMS: atom_id res chain seq x y z
N GLU A 1 -19.95 -2.47 27.01
CA GLU A 1 -20.73 -1.84 28.09
C GLU A 1 -19.88 -0.83 28.83
N LEU A 2 -20.43 0.34 29.16
CA LEU A 2 -19.80 1.35 30.01
C LEU A 2 -20.39 1.23 31.40
N GLY A 3 -19.52 1.09 32.41
CA GLY A 3 -19.90 1.07 33.81
C GLY A 3 -20.15 2.48 34.37
N ARG A 4 -20.42 2.56 35.67
CA ARG A 4 -20.53 3.86 36.35
C ARG A 4 -19.14 4.36 36.76
N PRO A 5 -18.87 5.68 36.69
CA PRO A 5 -17.60 6.24 37.15
C PRO A 5 -17.42 6.01 38.64
N ARG A 6 -16.17 5.82 39.07
CA ARG A 6 -15.84 5.62 40.51
C ARG A 6 -15.86 6.93 41.30
N TYR A 7 -15.50 8.02 40.64
CA TYR A 7 -15.34 9.34 41.21
C TYR A 7 -16.15 10.36 40.43
N THR A 8 -16.58 11.40 41.13
CA THR A 8 -17.21 12.56 40.51
C THR A 8 -16.18 13.43 39.80
N VAL A 9 -16.63 14.34 38.93
CA VAL A 9 -15.77 15.29 38.23
C VAL A 9 -14.94 16.13 39.19
N GLU A 10 -15.56 16.60 40.28
CA GLU A 10 -14.88 17.42 41.30
C GLU A 10 -13.83 16.63 42.09
N GLU A 11 -14.13 15.39 42.43
CA GLU A 11 -13.18 14.51 43.10
C GLU A 11 -11.97 14.22 42.17
N CYS A 12 -12.20 13.97 40.89
CA CYS A 12 -11.14 13.78 39.91
C CYS A 12 -10.23 15.01 39.82
N ARG A 13 -10.79 16.23 39.83
CA ARG A 13 -10.00 17.46 39.86
C ARG A 13 -9.11 17.57 41.10
N LYS A 14 -9.68 17.31 42.27
CA LYS A 14 -8.98 17.42 43.55
C LYS A 14 -7.93 16.33 43.76
N LEU A 15 -8.26 15.11 43.42
CA LEU A 15 -7.40 13.94 43.60
C LEU A 15 -6.41 13.72 42.44
N ARG A 16 -6.41 14.59 41.41
CA ARG A 16 -5.59 14.49 40.19
C ARG A 16 -5.80 13.17 39.43
N LEU A 17 -7.06 12.75 39.34
CA LEU A 17 -7.47 11.56 38.60
C LEU A 17 -8.06 11.91 37.23
N THR A 18 -8.21 10.91 36.40
CA THR A 18 -8.92 11.02 35.13
C THR A 18 -10.37 10.64 35.30
N TYR A 19 -11.28 11.50 34.83
CA TYR A 19 -12.71 11.21 34.83
C TYR A 19 -13.05 10.31 33.68
N GLY A 20 -13.39 9.06 33.97
CA GLY A 20 -13.68 8.05 32.96
C GLY A 20 -14.69 7.01 33.44
N TYR A 21 -15.20 6.27 32.47
CA TYR A 21 -16.13 5.16 32.75
C TYR A 21 -15.39 3.83 32.48
N PRO A 22 -15.57 2.85 33.38
CA PRO A 22 -15.07 1.50 33.16
C PRO A 22 -15.64 0.93 31.86
N PHE A 23 -14.75 0.48 30.95
CA PHE A 23 -15.16 -0.12 29.70
C PHE A 23 -14.95 -1.63 29.73
N LYS A 24 -16.05 -2.34 29.52
CA LYS A 24 -16.09 -3.79 29.50
C LYS A 24 -16.66 -4.27 28.19
N ILE A 25 -16.09 -5.35 27.67
CA ILE A 25 -16.59 -6.05 26.50
C ILE A 25 -16.98 -7.47 26.86
N ARG A 26 -18.06 -7.96 26.26
CA ARG A 26 -18.41 -9.37 26.31
C ARG A 26 -17.88 -10.02 25.03
N VAL A 27 -17.00 -11.00 25.21
CA VAL A 27 -16.40 -11.75 24.10
C VAL A 27 -16.90 -13.17 24.12
N ARG A 28 -17.12 -13.73 22.93
CA ARG A 28 -17.51 -15.11 22.71
C ARG A 28 -16.44 -15.79 21.88
N LEU A 29 -15.78 -16.79 22.48
CA LEU A 29 -14.81 -17.62 21.79
C LEU A 29 -15.53 -18.89 21.29
N VAL A 30 -15.66 -19.02 19.97
CA VAL A 30 -16.28 -20.18 19.34
C VAL A 30 -15.19 -21.17 18.94
N LYS A 31 -15.07 -22.26 19.71
CA LYS A 31 -14.24 -23.42 19.39
C LYS A 31 -15.14 -24.68 19.41
N ARG A 32 -14.62 -25.82 19.87
CA ARG A 32 -15.45 -27.01 20.12
C ARG A 32 -16.52 -26.75 21.17
N GLU A 33 -16.16 -25.96 22.18
CA GLU A 33 -17.08 -25.41 23.18
C GLU A 33 -17.07 -23.90 23.09
N THR A 34 -18.25 -23.28 23.22
CA THR A 34 -18.40 -21.83 23.21
C THR A 34 -18.21 -21.32 24.62
N VAL A 35 -17.25 -20.43 24.80
CA VAL A 35 -16.96 -19.77 26.08
C VAL A 35 -17.28 -18.29 25.94
N GLU A 36 -18.06 -17.73 26.87
CA GLU A 36 -18.35 -16.31 26.95
C GLU A 36 -17.75 -15.73 28.23
N GLU A 37 -17.04 -14.62 28.07
CA GLU A 37 -16.46 -13.89 29.21
C GLU A 37 -16.64 -12.39 29.05
N GLU A 38 -16.77 -11.69 30.17
CA GLU A 38 -16.74 -10.24 30.25
C GLU A 38 -15.32 -9.79 30.61
N ILE A 39 -14.70 -9.02 29.72
CA ILE A 39 -13.32 -8.55 29.86
C ILE A 39 -13.34 -7.05 30.17
N TYR A 40 -12.69 -6.64 31.25
CA TYR A 40 -12.42 -5.25 31.56
C TYR A 40 -11.22 -4.76 30.75
N LEU A 41 -11.42 -3.75 29.90
CA LEU A 41 -10.38 -3.19 29.04
C LEU A 41 -9.70 -1.94 29.60
N GLY A 42 -10.25 -1.35 30.64
CA GLY A 42 -9.76 -0.11 31.22
C GLY A 42 -10.83 0.94 31.37
N GLU A 43 -10.43 2.17 31.63
CA GLU A 43 -11.33 3.32 31.74
C GLU A 43 -11.23 4.18 30.48
N ILE A 44 -12.38 4.62 29.96
CA ILE A 44 -12.45 5.56 28.84
C ILE A 44 -12.78 6.93 29.39
N PRO A 45 -11.94 7.96 29.17
CA PRO A 45 -12.24 9.33 29.52
C PRO A 45 -13.54 9.78 28.86
N ILE A 46 -14.40 10.43 29.62
CA ILE A 46 -15.71 10.92 29.18
C ILE A 46 -15.70 12.44 29.12
N MET A 47 -16.22 12.96 27.99
CA MET A 47 -16.41 14.40 27.80
C MET A 47 -17.52 14.90 28.74
N ILE A 48 -17.27 16.00 29.44
CA ILE A 48 -18.25 16.70 30.26
C ILE A 48 -18.88 17.86 29.49
N GLY A 49 -19.89 18.50 30.12
CA GLY A 49 -20.85 19.37 29.41
C GLY A 49 -20.31 20.54 28.63
N GLY A 50 -19.08 21.00 28.87
CA GLY A 50 -18.44 22.09 28.11
C GLY A 50 -17.55 21.63 26.95
N GLY A 51 -17.42 20.32 26.73
CA GLY A 51 -16.53 19.75 25.69
C GLY A 51 -15.14 19.40 26.20
N GLU A 52 -14.90 19.56 27.48
CA GLU A 52 -13.65 19.25 28.15
C GLU A 52 -13.63 17.82 28.71
N PHE A 53 -12.42 17.33 28.94
CA PHE A 53 -12.10 16.08 29.65
C PHE A 53 -11.29 16.42 30.90
N ILE A 54 -11.43 15.64 31.94
CA ILE A 54 -10.55 15.73 33.11
C ILE A 54 -9.51 14.61 32.99
N ILE A 55 -8.26 15.00 32.74
CA ILE A 55 -7.14 14.10 32.63
C ILE A 55 -6.10 14.43 33.68
N ASN A 56 -5.84 13.49 34.59
CA ASN A 56 -4.94 13.70 35.73
C ASN A 56 -5.27 14.98 36.54
N GLY A 57 -6.55 15.27 36.72
CA GLY A 57 -7.07 16.43 37.41
C GLY A 57 -7.06 17.74 36.61
N SER A 58 -6.52 17.76 35.41
CA SER A 58 -6.48 18.96 34.54
C SER A 58 -7.58 18.89 33.49
N GLU A 59 -8.17 20.06 33.22
CA GLU A 59 -9.11 20.19 32.11
C GLU A 59 -8.36 20.17 30.78
N ARG A 60 -8.81 19.32 29.86
CA ARG A 60 -8.24 19.13 28.52
C ARG A 60 -9.35 19.14 27.47
N VAL A 61 -9.04 19.68 26.32
CA VAL A 61 -9.91 19.64 25.15
C VAL A 61 -9.19 18.97 23.98
N THR A 62 -9.96 18.33 23.11
CA THR A 62 -9.42 17.80 21.88
C THR A 62 -9.13 18.93 20.92
N VAL A 63 -7.99 18.88 20.27
CA VAL A 63 -7.59 19.85 19.23
C VAL A 63 -7.49 19.12 17.91
N SER A 64 -8.18 19.63 16.89
CA SER A 64 -8.10 19.09 15.53
C SER A 64 -6.69 19.22 14.98
N GLN A 65 -6.23 18.17 14.32
CA GLN A 65 -4.96 18.15 13.63
C GLN A 65 -5.18 17.91 12.14
N LEU A 66 -4.43 18.64 11.32
CA LEU A 66 -4.43 18.41 9.88
C LEU A 66 -3.48 17.25 9.57
N HIS A 67 -3.97 16.27 8.83
CA HIS A 67 -3.15 15.17 8.33
C HIS A 67 -3.46 14.90 6.85
N ARG A 68 -2.59 14.18 6.18
CA ARG A 68 -2.84 13.77 4.80
C ARG A 68 -3.96 12.73 4.76
N SER A 69 -4.91 12.94 3.84
CA SER A 69 -6.00 11.98 3.62
C SER A 69 -5.47 10.67 3.04
N PRO A 70 -6.06 9.52 3.41
CA PRO A 70 -5.80 8.28 2.72
C PRO A 70 -6.13 8.38 1.24
N GLY A 71 -5.32 7.77 0.39
CA GLY A 71 -5.50 7.80 -1.05
C GLY A 71 -4.20 7.70 -1.82
N VAL A 72 -4.25 8.01 -3.11
CA VAL A 72 -3.08 8.04 -3.98
C VAL A 72 -2.85 9.48 -4.44
N ASP A 73 -1.64 9.98 -4.17
CA ASP A 73 -1.19 11.30 -4.54
C ASP A 73 -0.17 11.19 -5.67
N PHE A 74 -0.43 11.88 -6.79
CA PHE A 74 0.47 11.92 -7.93
C PHE A 74 1.16 13.28 -8.01
N SER A 75 2.46 13.28 -8.22
CA SER A 75 3.24 14.50 -8.33
C SER A 75 4.35 14.37 -9.37
N VAL A 76 4.81 15.52 -9.84
CA VAL A 76 5.99 15.59 -10.69
C VAL A 76 7.16 15.96 -9.79
N GLY A 77 8.13 15.07 -9.69
CA GLY A 77 9.35 15.28 -8.94
C GLY A 77 10.34 16.21 -9.65
N SER A 78 11.57 16.19 -9.21
CA SER A 78 12.65 16.95 -9.86
C SER A 78 12.84 16.48 -11.31
N SER A 79 12.80 17.41 -12.25
CA SER A 79 13.10 17.11 -13.65
C SER A 79 14.58 16.75 -13.84
N PHE A 80 14.83 15.84 -14.76
CA PHE A 80 16.17 15.52 -15.25
C PHE A 80 16.31 16.04 -16.68
N GLY A 81 16.98 17.18 -16.84
CA GLY A 81 16.92 17.96 -18.08
C GLY A 81 15.48 18.44 -18.32
N ASP A 82 15.00 18.31 -19.55
CA ASP A 82 13.62 18.69 -19.93
C ASP A 82 12.57 17.62 -19.57
N ARG A 83 12.99 16.49 -18.99
CA ARG A 83 12.10 15.38 -18.73
C ARG A 83 11.56 15.40 -17.29
N PRO A 84 10.24 15.46 -17.10
CA PRO A 84 9.63 15.36 -15.79
C PRO A 84 9.72 13.93 -15.25
N LEU A 85 10.11 13.76 -13.99
CA LEU A 85 10.09 12.49 -13.28
C LEU A 85 8.80 12.40 -12.47
N HIS A 86 7.96 11.44 -12.82
CA HIS A 86 6.69 11.22 -12.16
C HIS A 86 6.88 10.41 -10.87
N THR A 87 6.12 10.78 -9.86
CA THR A 87 6.06 10.07 -8.57
C THR A 87 4.62 9.84 -8.17
N ALA A 88 4.38 8.72 -7.52
CA ALA A 88 3.10 8.41 -6.91
C ALA A 88 3.31 7.98 -5.47
N ARG A 89 2.41 8.39 -4.58
CA ARG A 89 2.45 8.04 -3.17
C ARG A 89 1.12 7.44 -2.75
N VAL A 90 1.14 6.21 -2.28
CA VAL A 90 -0.01 5.54 -1.70
C VAL A 90 0.00 5.77 -0.19
N ILE A 91 -1.03 6.44 0.29
CA ILE A 91 -1.20 6.80 1.71
C ILE A 91 -2.34 5.96 2.26
N PRO A 92 -2.09 4.98 3.13
CA PRO A 92 -3.14 4.19 3.76
C PRO A 92 -3.80 4.98 4.89
N GLU A 93 -4.98 4.56 5.30
CA GLU A 93 -5.62 5.08 6.51
C GLU A 93 -4.77 4.77 7.76
N ARG A 94 -4.17 3.58 7.79
CA ARG A 94 -3.26 3.14 8.85
C ARG A 94 -2.20 2.22 8.27
N GLY A 95 -0.94 2.51 8.53
CA GLY A 95 0.20 1.70 8.08
C GLY A 95 1.24 2.51 7.32
N SER A 96 2.16 1.79 6.68
CA SER A 96 3.29 2.35 5.96
C SER A 96 2.90 2.95 4.62
N TRP A 97 3.55 4.04 4.26
CA TRP A 97 3.39 4.65 2.95
C TRP A 97 4.19 3.91 1.90
N ILE A 98 3.63 3.81 0.69
CA ILE A 98 4.32 3.29 -0.48
C ILE A 98 4.58 4.44 -1.44
N GLU A 99 5.83 4.67 -1.78
CA GLU A 99 6.24 5.67 -2.75
C GLU A 99 6.77 4.98 -4.00
N LEU A 100 6.24 5.37 -5.15
CA LEU A 100 6.67 4.92 -6.47
C LEU A 100 7.30 6.12 -7.17
N GLU A 101 8.42 5.93 -7.84
CA GLU A 101 9.10 6.97 -8.59
C GLU A 101 9.72 6.43 -9.88
N VAL A 102 9.63 7.21 -10.95
CA VAL A 102 10.40 6.95 -12.14
C VAL A 102 11.79 7.54 -11.94
N THR A 103 12.81 6.69 -12.01
CA THR A 103 14.21 7.11 -11.85
C THR A 103 14.77 7.74 -13.13
N LYS A 104 15.93 8.41 -13.00
CA LYS A 104 16.67 8.96 -14.16
C LYS A 104 17.04 7.93 -15.22
N LYS A 105 17.09 6.64 -14.84
CA LYS A 105 17.42 5.50 -15.71
C LYS A 105 16.18 4.81 -16.30
N ASP A 106 15.02 5.44 -16.27
CA ASP A 106 13.75 4.87 -16.74
C ASP A 106 13.30 3.60 -16.02
N VAL A 107 13.71 3.44 -14.77
CA VAL A 107 13.28 2.32 -13.93
C VAL A 107 12.22 2.81 -12.98
N LEU A 108 11.10 2.11 -12.91
CA LEU A 108 10.10 2.31 -11.88
C LEU A 108 10.60 1.69 -10.57
N ALA A 109 10.95 2.55 -9.64
CA ALA A 109 11.41 2.19 -8.31
C ALA A 109 10.31 2.44 -7.27
N MET A 110 10.33 1.67 -6.20
CA MET A 110 9.46 1.88 -5.07
C MET A 110 10.21 1.84 -3.76
N ARG A 111 9.60 2.39 -2.73
CA ARG A 111 10.02 2.22 -1.34
C ARG A 111 8.82 2.16 -0.42
N ILE A 112 8.98 1.50 0.69
CA ILE A 112 8.01 1.44 1.78
C ILE A 112 8.58 2.28 2.91
N ASP A 113 7.84 3.32 3.32
CA ASP A 113 8.32 4.37 4.23
C ASP A 113 9.65 4.97 3.75
N GLN A 114 10.67 4.95 4.58
CA GLN A 114 12.02 5.45 4.28
C GLN A 114 13.02 4.31 4.02
N SER A 115 12.54 3.12 3.66
CA SER A 115 13.40 1.97 3.37
C SER A 115 14.21 2.15 2.08
N THR A 116 15.11 1.21 1.82
CA THR A 116 15.89 1.16 0.58
C THR A 116 14.98 1.00 -0.63
N LYS A 117 15.28 1.73 -1.71
CA LYS A 117 14.57 1.60 -2.99
C LYS A 117 14.76 0.20 -3.59
N LEU A 118 13.69 -0.33 -4.10
CA LEU A 118 13.68 -1.59 -4.86
C LEU A 118 12.92 -1.40 -6.17
N ALA A 119 13.10 -2.31 -7.12
CA ALA A 119 12.35 -2.27 -8.37
C ALA A 119 10.87 -2.58 -8.10
N ALA A 120 9.97 -1.77 -8.67
CA ALA A 120 8.53 -1.97 -8.49
C ALA A 120 8.06 -3.33 -9.04
N THR A 121 8.70 -3.83 -10.10
CA THR A 121 8.42 -5.16 -10.64
C THR A 121 8.68 -6.29 -9.65
N THR A 122 9.72 -6.18 -8.83
CA THR A 122 9.99 -7.15 -7.75
C THR A 122 8.87 -7.16 -6.71
N PHE A 123 8.38 -5.98 -6.37
CA PHE A 123 7.26 -5.85 -5.44
C PHE A 123 5.97 -6.42 -6.02
N LEU A 124 5.65 -6.12 -7.29
CA LEU A 124 4.47 -6.66 -7.95
C LEU A 124 4.48 -8.20 -8.00
N ARG A 125 5.63 -8.80 -8.30
CA ARG A 125 5.80 -10.27 -8.26
C ARG A 125 5.58 -10.86 -6.86
N ALA A 126 5.90 -10.10 -5.81
CA ALA A 126 5.69 -10.53 -4.42
C ALA A 126 4.25 -10.35 -3.93
N LEU A 127 3.48 -9.46 -4.57
CA LEU A 127 2.09 -9.20 -4.19
C LEU A 127 1.13 -10.29 -4.65
N ASP A 128 1.26 -10.74 -5.90
CA ASP A 128 0.32 -11.67 -6.49
C ASP A 128 1.00 -12.57 -7.52
N GLU A 129 0.63 -13.85 -7.54
CA GLU A 129 1.14 -14.86 -8.45
C GLU A 129 0.86 -14.50 -9.93
N GLN A 130 -0.23 -13.78 -10.21
CA GLN A 130 -0.56 -13.31 -11.55
C GLN A 130 0.52 -12.43 -12.19
N TYR A 131 1.38 -11.76 -11.38
CA TYR A 131 2.48 -10.92 -11.85
C TYR A 131 3.84 -11.62 -11.74
N SER A 132 3.88 -12.93 -11.53
CA SER A 132 5.11 -13.70 -11.33
C SER A 132 5.97 -13.76 -12.58
N SER A 133 5.36 -13.87 -13.76
CA SER A 133 6.05 -13.97 -15.05
C SER A 133 6.31 -12.61 -15.72
N THR A 134 7.26 -12.55 -16.64
CA THR A 134 7.65 -11.30 -17.30
C THR A 134 6.63 -10.86 -18.35
N ASP A 135 6.01 -11.80 -19.06
CA ASP A 135 4.92 -11.57 -20.01
C ASP A 135 3.73 -10.87 -19.35
N LYS A 136 3.29 -11.38 -18.22
CA LYS A 136 2.20 -10.77 -17.42
C LYS A 136 2.53 -9.35 -16.94
N LEU A 137 3.79 -9.09 -16.60
CA LEU A 137 4.23 -7.74 -16.26
C LEU A 137 4.26 -6.82 -17.48
N LEU A 138 4.63 -7.34 -18.66
CA LEU A 138 4.60 -6.54 -19.90
C LEU A 138 3.17 -6.17 -20.28
N GLU A 139 2.23 -7.11 -20.21
CA GLU A 139 0.80 -6.86 -20.44
C GLU A 139 0.23 -5.77 -19.50
N LEU A 140 0.76 -5.63 -18.27
CA LEU A 140 0.32 -4.60 -17.32
C LEU A 140 0.73 -3.18 -17.76
N PHE A 141 1.91 -3.05 -18.40
CA PHE A 141 2.51 -1.75 -18.72
C PHE A 141 2.42 -1.37 -20.19
N TYR A 142 2.19 -2.33 -21.07
CA TYR A 142 2.20 -2.14 -22.52
C TYR A 142 0.99 -2.81 -23.16
N GLU A 143 0.53 -2.24 -24.26
CA GLU A 143 -0.46 -2.88 -25.12
C GLU A 143 0.22 -4.02 -25.89
N VAL A 144 -0.35 -5.22 -25.80
CA VAL A 144 0.14 -6.41 -26.50
C VAL A 144 -0.86 -6.77 -27.59
N GLU A 145 -0.36 -6.94 -28.82
CA GLU A 145 -1.16 -7.30 -29.98
C GLU A 145 -0.63 -8.59 -30.62
N GLU A 146 -1.54 -9.46 -31.05
CA GLU A 146 -1.21 -10.60 -31.89
C GLU A 146 -1.09 -10.15 -33.35
N ILE A 147 0.09 -10.29 -33.94
CA ILE A 147 0.34 -9.95 -35.33
C ILE A 147 0.75 -11.18 -36.13
N LYS A 148 0.38 -11.20 -37.43
CA LYS A 148 0.85 -12.23 -38.36
C LYS A 148 2.35 -12.05 -38.56
N VAL A 149 3.10 -13.15 -38.59
CA VAL A 149 4.56 -13.16 -38.80
C VAL A 149 4.97 -12.32 -40.01
N ALA A 150 4.25 -12.40 -41.14
CA ALA A 150 4.48 -11.60 -42.35
C ALA A 150 4.37 -10.07 -42.15
N LYS A 151 3.80 -9.59 -41.03
CA LYS A 151 3.71 -8.17 -40.67
C LYS A 151 4.72 -7.76 -39.62
N LEU A 152 5.59 -8.66 -39.22
CA LEU A 152 6.60 -8.42 -38.19
C LEU A 152 7.60 -7.36 -38.68
N LYS A 153 7.97 -6.45 -37.80
CA LYS A 153 8.92 -5.37 -38.07
C LYS A 153 10.07 -5.39 -37.07
N PRO A 154 11.25 -4.91 -37.42
CA PRO A 154 12.39 -4.84 -36.50
C PRO A 154 12.18 -4.02 -35.25
N GLU A 155 11.26 -3.06 -35.30
CA GLU A 155 10.91 -2.16 -34.16
C GLU A 155 9.97 -2.78 -33.13
N HIS A 156 9.41 -3.96 -33.42
CA HIS A 156 8.56 -4.67 -32.49
C HIS A 156 9.37 -5.34 -31.37
N PHE A 157 8.75 -5.54 -30.23
CA PHE A 157 9.31 -6.25 -29.10
C PHE A 157 8.53 -7.54 -28.87
N ALA A 158 9.20 -8.60 -28.46
CA ALA A 158 8.56 -9.87 -28.17
C ALA A 158 7.81 -9.81 -26.83
N ALA A 159 6.51 -10.06 -26.84
CA ALA A 159 5.71 -10.18 -25.60
C ALA A 159 5.89 -11.55 -24.94
N GLU A 160 6.20 -12.58 -25.73
CA GLU A 160 6.44 -13.95 -25.28
C GLU A 160 7.81 -14.45 -25.76
N LEU A 161 8.25 -15.58 -25.21
CA LEU A 161 9.46 -16.25 -25.64
C LEU A 161 9.24 -16.82 -27.05
N VAL A 162 10.04 -16.38 -28.01
CA VAL A 162 9.99 -16.89 -29.39
C VAL A 162 11.01 -18.03 -29.53
N ILE A 163 10.51 -19.22 -29.85
CA ILE A 163 11.31 -20.44 -30.03
C ILE A 163 11.16 -20.92 -31.45
N ASP A 164 12.26 -21.35 -32.05
CA ASP A 164 12.24 -22.05 -33.33
C ASP A 164 11.55 -23.41 -33.15
N SER A 165 10.50 -23.65 -33.95
CA SER A 165 9.70 -24.88 -33.86
C SER A 165 10.45 -26.13 -34.34
N ASP A 166 11.47 -25.99 -35.16
CA ASP A 166 12.22 -27.11 -35.75
C ASP A 166 13.44 -27.49 -34.89
N THR A 167 14.16 -26.47 -34.40
CA THR A 167 15.42 -26.68 -33.65
C THR A 167 15.22 -26.61 -32.13
N GLY A 168 14.13 -25.97 -31.65
CA GLY A 168 13.89 -25.70 -30.23
C GLY A 168 14.78 -24.61 -29.65
N GLU A 169 15.54 -23.90 -30.49
CA GLU A 169 16.41 -22.81 -30.07
C GLU A 169 15.60 -21.54 -29.73
N GLU A 170 16.06 -20.83 -28.71
CA GLU A 170 15.50 -19.55 -28.27
C GLU A 170 15.91 -18.45 -29.26
N LEU A 171 14.97 -17.94 -30.07
CA LEU A 171 15.21 -16.88 -31.05
C LEU A 171 15.13 -15.49 -30.43
N CYS A 172 14.13 -15.23 -29.60
CA CYS A 172 13.95 -13.93 -29.00
C CYS A 172 13.34 -14.04 -27.57
N ARG A 173 13.93 -13.30 -26.63
CA ARG A 173 13.46 -13.28 -25.24
C ARG A 173 12.31 -12.32 -25.04
N VAL A 174 11.49 -12.59 -24.04
CA VAL A 174 10.41 -11.72 -23.60
C VAL A 174 10.96 -10.31 -23.32
N GLY A 175 10.34 -9.30 -23.92
CA GLY A 175 10.74 -7.88 -23.79
C GLY A 175 11.95 -7.47 -24.63
N ALA A 176 12.54 -8.37 -25.42
CA ALA A 176 13.63 -8.02 -26.31
C ALA A 176 13.14 -7.50 -27.67
N PRO A 177 13.86 -6.54 -28.30
CA PRO A 177 13.55 -6.11 -29.66
C PRO A 177 13.77 -7.25 -30.65
N ILE A 178 12.87 -7.41 -31.61
CA ILE A 178 12.94 -8.45 -32.61
C ILE A 178 14.11 -8.17 -33.60
N GLY A 179 14.31 -6.89 -33.93
CA GLY A 179 15.47 -6.44 -34.69
C GLY A 179 15.74 -7.25 -35.94
N ASP A 180 17.00 -7.69 -36.10
CA ASP A 180 17.46 -8.43 -37.29
C ASP A 180 16.90 -9.87 -37.36
N MET A 181 16.26 -10.36 -36.29
CA MET A 181 15.67 -11.69 -36.27
C MET A 181 14.36 -11.81 -37.06
N VAL A 182 13.81 -10.71 -37.57
CA VAL A 182 12.62 -10.70 -38.43
C VAL A 182 12.74 -11.71 -39.57
N ALA A 183 13.88 -11.75 -40.23
CA ALA A 183 14.12 -12.66 -41.36
C ALA A 183 14.22 -14.15 -40.96
N THR A 184 14.57 -14.42 -39.69
CA THR A 184 14.67 -15.80 -39.20
C THR A 184 13.31 -16.29 -38.69
N ILE A 185 12.47 -15.37 -38.21
CA ILE A 185 11.13 -15.66 -37.69
C ILE A 185 10.10 -15.74 -38.81
N GLN A 186 10.29 -15.01 -39.92
CA GLN A 186 9.46 -15.05 -41.14
C GLN A 186 9.75 -16.27 -42.01
#